data_db9c7085d83a201ada747e92db998842
#
_entry.id   db9c7085d83a201ada747e92db998842
#
_cell.length_a   1.000
_cell.length_b   1.000
_cell.length_c   1.000
_cell.angle_alpha   90.00
_cell.angle_beta   90.00
_cell.angle_gamma   90.00
#
_symmetry.space_group_name_H-M   'P 1'
#
loop_
_entity.id
_entity.type
_entity.pdbx_description
1 polymer ?
#
loop_
_entity_poly.entity_id
_entity_poly.type
_entity_poly.pdbx_seq_one_letter_code
_entity_poly.pdbx_strand_id
1 'polypeptide(L)'
;VIRPILLLVALSFPVFAQTTQEKVREYRRANEWPLLREYFELLSLPNVASDNQNIRRNAARIMEMMKQRGLDPRLLEADTPNTPPAVYAEWKTPGAQRTLLFYAHYDGQPTDPKQWTRTLPWEPVFRTAAIEAGGQIVSDAGPPVSTPINPQWRIYARSASDDKAGVMAILSAFAALKAKGIALNSNIKFFFEGEEEAGSPHLTEIIKKHKDLLAADTWIICDGPVHQSGRKQVVFGARGDTNVDVKVYAAKRPLHSGHYGNWSPNPAMMLARLLASMKDEEGRVTIDGWYSDVEPLGEAELRAIADAPKYDEELKKQLGLKRVEGGGKSLMELINVPSLNINGFGSGDIGALARNVIPTTASAVLDLRLVKGNDHNRQTQRLVDYIKKQGYHVIDREPTDAERAQYPLIARVNVRPGGYNAERTRMDLPISVAVIEAVQSTAPDKIVLLPTSGGSLPLSIITENLRTVTISVPIANYDNNQHAENENIRLQNLWDGIETFAALMTIK
;
A
#
# COMPACT_ATOMS: atom_id res chain seq x y z
N VAL A 1 -38.09 -72.50 -23.58
CA VAL A 1 -37.16 -71.45 -24.02
C VAL A 1 -37.36 -70.23 -23.12
N ILE A 2 -36.47 -70.08 -22.10
CA ILE A 2 -36.49 -68.95 -21.18
C ILE A 2 -35.55 -67.89 -21.71
N ARG A 3 -36.06 -66.68 -22.07
CA ARG A 3 -35.22 -65.54 -22.45
C ARG A 3 -34.83 -64.78 -21.17
N PRO A 4 -33.55 -64.46 -20.99
CA PRO A 4 -33.12 -63.58 -19.88
C PRO A 4 -33.47 -62.12 -20.21
N ILE A 5 -34.16 -61.47 -19.30
CA ILE A 5 -34.36 -59.99 -19.30
C ILE A 5 -33.10 -59.40 -18.70
N LEU A 6 -32.35 -58.67 -19.51
CA LEU A 6 -31.21 -57.84 -19.06
C LEU A 6 -31.79 -56.55 -18.44
N LEU A 7 -31.70 -56.44 -17.13
CA LEU A 7 -32.06 -55.20 -16.41
C LEU A 7 -30.87 -54.24 -16.51
N LEU A 8 -30.97 -53.19 -17.37
CA LEU A 8 -30.00 -52.10 -17.43
C LEU A 8 -30.21 -51.18 -16.21
N VAL A 9 -29.38 -51.33 -15.19
CA VAL A 9 -29.33 -50.39 -14.08
C VAL A 9 -28.56 -49.14 -14.54
N ALA A 10 -29.28 -48.09 -14.84
CA ALA A 10 -28.68 -46.78 -15.11
C ALA A 10 -28.16 -46.18 -13.77
N LEU A 11 -26.87 -46.29 -13.55
CA LEU A 11 -26.19 -45.57 -12.46
C LEU A 11 -26.17 -44.08 -12.78
N SER A 12 -27.13 -43.32 -12.24
CA SER A 12 -27.10 -41.84 -12.24
C SER A 12 -26.09 -41.39 -11.21
N PHE A 13 -24.89 -41.02 -11.66
CA PHE A 13 -23.96 -40.27 -10.81
C PHE A 13 -24.52 -38.86 -10.62
N PRO A 14 -24.58 -38.36 -9.36
CA PRO A 14 -24.95 -36.98 -9.11
C PRO A 14 -23.88 -36.08 -9.77
N VAL A 15 -24.25 -35.33 -10.79
CA VAL A 15 -23.44 -34.25 -11.33
C VAL A 15 -23.49 -33.12 -10.32
N PHE A 16 -22.52 -33.01 -9.45
CA PHE A 16 -22.38 -31.84 -8.60
C PHE A 16 -22.15 -30.61 -9.49
N ALA A 17 -23.01 -29.60 -9.33
CA ALA A 17 -22.82 -28.34 -10.03
C ALA A 17 -21.49 -27.71 -9.61
N GLN A 18 -20.64 -27.35 -10.58
CA GLN A 18 -19.37 -26.68 -10.31
C GLN A 18 -19.60 -25.36 -9.56
N THR A 19 -18.77 -25.11 -8.54
CA THR A 19 -18.75 -23.84 -7.79
C THR A 19 -18.29 -22.67 -8.69
N THR A 20 -18.56 -21.43 -8.27
CA THR A 20 -18.05 -20.25 -8.95
C THR A 20 -16.53 -20.28 -9.06
N GLN A 21 -15.82 -20.66 -8.00
CA GLN A 21 -14.37 -20.76 -7.96
C GLN A 21 -13.82 -21.79 -8.95
N GLU A 22 -14.44 -22.97 -9.04
CA GLU A 22 -14.04 -23.99 -10.02
C GLU A 22 -14.19 -23.52 -11.46
N LYS A 23 -15.29 -22.85 -11.81
CA LYS A 23 -15.52 -22.27 -13.13
C LYS A 23 -14.51 -21.18 -13.48
N VAL A 24 -14.19 -20.31 -12.52
CA VAL A 24 -13.19 -19.24 -12.69
C VAL A 24 -11.79 -19.86 -12.88
N ARG A 25 -11.45 -20.87 -12.09
CA ARG A 25 -10.18 -21.60 -12.21
C ARG A 25 -10.06 -22.31 -13.54
N GLU A 26 -11.13 -22.92 -14.04
CA GLU A 26 -11.17 -23.53 -15.37
C GLU A 26 -10.92 -22.48 -16.48
N TYR A 27 -11.60 -21.33 -16.42
CA TYR A 27 -11.36 -20.23 -17.35
C TYR A 27 -9.89 -19.77 -17.30
N ARG A 28 -9.36 -19.52 -16.10
CA ARG A 28 -7.97 -19.08 -15.92
C ARG A 28 -7.00 -20.08 -16.52
N ARG A 29 -7.13 -21.40 -16.21
CA ARG A 29 -6.28 -22.45 -16.78
C ARG A 29 -6.31 -22.51 -18.30
N ALA A 30 -7.47 -22.32 -18.89
CA ALA A 30 -7.63 -22.30 -20.36
C ALA A 30 -7.03 -21.06 -21.01
N ASN A 31 -6.80 -19.97 -20.24
CA ASN A 31 -6.36 -18.68 -20.76
C ASN A 31 -5.03 -18.20 -20.14
N GLU A 32 -4.25 -19.06 -19.45
CA GLU A 32 -3.01 -18.64 -18.77
C GLU A 32 -2.05 -17.87 -19.69
N TRP A 33 -1.73 -18.41 -20.87
CA TRP A 33 -0.83 -17.74 -21.81
C TRP A 33 -1.38 -16.45 -22.41
N PRO A 34 -2.62 -16.35 -22.87
CA PRO A 34 -3.21 -15.08 -23.24
C PRO A 34 -3.16 -14.01 -22.13
N LEU A 35 -3.51 -14.38 -20.90
CA LEU A 35 -3.48 -13.49 -19.75
C LEU A 35 -2.06 -13.00 -19.43
N LEU A 36 -1.08 -13.90 -19.45
CA LEU A 36 0.31 -13.54 -19.21
C LEU A 36 0.91 -12.67 -20.31
N ARG A 37 0.55 -12.88 -21.57
CA ARG A 37 0.98 -12.00 -22.67
C ARG A 37 0.42 -10.59 -22.50
N GLU A 38 -0.87 -10.45 -22.21
CA GLU A 38 -1.50 -9.17 -21.95
C GLU A 38 -0.84 -8.45 -20.76
N TYR A 39 -0.48 -9.20 -19.73
CA TYR A 39 0.22 -8.68 -18.56
C TYR A 39 1.64 -8.22 -18.88
N PHE A 40 2.42 -9.00 -19.65
CA PHE A 40 3.76 -8.61 -20.11
C PHE A 40 3.72 -7.33 -20.95
N GLU A 41 2.74 -7.17 -21.84
CA GLU A 41 2.56 -5.95 -22.63
C GLU A 41 2.29 -4.74 -21.72
N LEU A 42 1.48 -4.89 -20.66
CA LEU A 42 1.23 -3.83 -19.69
C LEU A 42 2.49 -3.52 -18.86
N LEU A 43 3.24 -4.53 -18.43
CA LEU A 43 4.48 -4.36 -17.66
C LEU A 43 5.62 -3.73 -18.47
N SER A 44 5.61 -3.91 -19.79
CA SER A 44 6.65 -3.33 -20.67
C SER A 44 6.50 -1.83 -20.89
N LEU A 45 5.45 -1.21 -20.38
CA LEU A 45 5.25 0.23 -20.44
C LEU A 45 5.86 0.90 -19.21
N PRO A 46 6.84 1.81 -19.35
CA PRO A 46 7.29 2.64 -18.24
C PRO A 46 6.12 3.38 -17.60
N ASN A 47 6.13 3.52 -16.27
CA ASN A 47 4.92 3.97 -15.55
C ASN A 47 5.21 4.84 -14.32
N VAL A 48 6.30 5.56 -14.30
CA VAL A 48 6.53 6.57 -13.26
C VAL A 48 5.54 7.73 -13.44
N ALA A 49 4.82 8.12 -12.40
CA ALA A 49 3.76 9.14 -12.47
C ALA A 49 4.22 10.47 -13.08
N SER A 50 5.47 10.89 -12.85
CA SER A 50 6.05 12.10 -13.42
C SER A 50 6.33 12.02 -14.93
N ASP A 51 6.36 10.82 -15.53
CA ASP A 51 6.47 10.61 -16.98
C ASP A 51 5.08 10.63 -17.63
N ASN A 52 4.55 11.82 -17.85
CA ASN A 52 3.18 12.02 -18.35
C ASN A 52 2.90 11.29 -19.68
N GLN A 53 3.89 11.16 -20.56
CA GLN A 53 3.71 10.46 -21.83
C GLN A 53 3.48 8.97 -21.60
N ASN A 54 4.32 8.32 -20.81
CA ASN A 54 4.24 6.89 -20.58
C ASN A 54 3.09 6.52 -19.63
N ILE A 55 2.78 7.36 -18.63
CA ILE A 55 1.63 7.12 -17.76
C ILE A 55 0.31 7.12 -18.56
N ARG A 56 0.15 8.04 -19.53
CA ARG A 56 -1.01 8.06 -20.43
C ARG A 56 -1.04 6.89 -21.42
N ARG A 57 0.11 6.34 -21.82
CA ARG A 57 0.18 5.09 -22.60
C ARG A 57 -0.32 3.89 -21.78
N ASN A 58 0.02 3.83 -20.48
CA ASN A 58 -0.52 2.83 -19.56
C ASN A 58 -2.06 2.95 -19.46
N ALA A 59 -2.57 4.16 -19.23
CA ALA A 59 -4.01 4.41 -19.18
C ALA A 59 -4.72 3.96 -20.47
N ALA A 60 -4.17 4.30 -21.65
CA ALA A 60 -4.71 3.88 -22.94
C ALA A 60 -4.72 2.35 -23.09
N ARG A 61 -3.65 1.66 -22.69
CA ARG A 61 -3.56 0.19 -22.71
C ARG A 61 -4.63 -0.44 -21.81
N ILE A 62 -4.81 0.07 -20.59
CA ILE A 62 -5.84 -0.41 -19.65
C ILE A 62 -7.24 -0.19 -20.23
N MET A 63 -7.51 0.97 -20.85
CA MET A 63 -8.79 1.21 -21.53
C MET A 63 -9.03 0.18 -22.64
N GLU A 64 -8.02 -0.18 -23.42
CA GLU A 64 -8.12 -1.23 -24.43
C GLU A 64 -8.46 -2.58 -23.82
N MET A 65 -7.76 -2.98 -22.75
CA MET A 65 -8.04 -4.21 -22.00
C MET A 65 -9.49 -4.25 -21.49
N MET A 66 -10.00 -3.13 -21.00
CA MET A 66 -11.40 -3.00 -20.58
C MET A 66 -12.38 -3.14 -21.73
N LYS A 67 -12.13 -2.49 -22.87
CA LYS A 67 -12.97 -2.61 -24.08
C LYS A 67 -13.05 -4.03 -24.60
N GLN A 68 -11.95 -4.76 -24.61
CA GLN A 68 -11.90 -6.19 -25.00
C GLN A 68 -12.78 -7.06 -24.09
N ARG A 69 -13.03 -6.63 -22.85
CA ARG A 69 -13.93 -7.27 -21.89
C ARG A 69 -15.37 -6.78 -21.97
N GLY A 70 -15.66 -5.87 -22.92
CA GLY A 70 -17.00 -5.31 -23.17
C GLY A 70 -17.41 -4.26 -22.14
N LEU A 71 -16.45 -3.57 -21.55
CA LEU A 71 -16.67 -2.37 -20.75
C LEU A 71 -16.55 -1.11 -21.62
N ASP A 72 -17.11 0.00 -21.15
CA ASP A 72 -17.01 1.32 -21.78
C ASP A 72 -16.13 2.25 -20.88
N PRO A 73 -14.80 2.19 -21.04
CA PRO A 73 -13.89 2.93 -20.18
C PRO A 73 -13.78 4.39 -20.58
N ARG A 74 -13.50 5.24 -19.59
CA ARG A 74 -13.19 6.66 -19.75
C ARG A 74 -12.05 7.09 -18.83
N LEU A 75 -11.37 8.18 -19.20
CA LEU A 75 -10.40 8.84 -18.32
C LEU A 75 -11.12 9.82 -17.41
N LEU A 76 -10.76 9.81 -16.14
CA LEU A 76 -11.15 10.82 -15.17
C LEU A 76 -9.93 11.70 -14.92
N GLU A 77 -10.02 12.96 -15.34
CA GLU A 77 -8.96 13.95 -15.28
C GLU A 77 -9.20 14.88 -14.09
N ALA A 78 -8.14 15.25 -13.37
CA ALA A 78 -8.16 16.33 -12.41
C ALA A 78 -8.40 17.68 -13.11
N ASP A 79 -8.60 18.76 -12.35
CA ASP A 79 -8.68 20.11 -12.91
C ASP A 79 -7.29 20.67 -13.22
N THR A 80 -6.28 20.19 -12.49
CA THR A 80 -4.87 20.52 -12.74
C THR A 80 -4.42 19.90 -14.06
N PRO A 81 -3.94 20.69 -15.03
CA PRO A 81 -3.54 20.20 -16.35
C PRO A 81 -2.32 19.27 -16.30
N ASN A 82 -2.27 18.32 -17.23
CA ASN A 82 -1.14 17.41 -17.42
C ASN A 82 -0.83 16.48 -16.23
N THR A 83 -1.81 16.21 -15.41
CA THR A 83 -1.73 15.22 -14.34
C THR A 83 -2.03 13.80 -14.85
N PRO A 84 -1.57 12.75 -14.19
CA PRO A 84 -1.96 11.38 -14.50
C PRO A 84 -3.47 11.20 -14.36
N PRO A 85 -4.17 10.64 -15.37
CA PRO A 85 -5.60 10.39 -15.27
C PRO A 85 -5.89 9.12 -14.47
N ALA A 86 -7.09 8.99 -13.91
CA ALA A 86 -7.60 7.69 -13.50
C ALA A 86 -8.38 7.05 -14.65
N VAL A 87 -8.31 5.71 -14.78
CA VAL A 87 -9.11 4.95 -15.74
C VAL A 87 -10.32 4.39 -15.03
N TYR A 88 -11.51 4.70 -15.56
CA TYR A 88 -12.78 4.31 -14.97
C TYR A 88 -13.66 3.55 -15.96
N ALA A 89 -14.37 2.54 -15.47
CA ALA A 89 -15.50 1.92 -16.17
C ALA A 89 -16.53 1.42 -15.17
N GLU A 90 -17.76 1.15 -15.65
CA GLU A 90 -18.79 0.52 -14.83
C GLU A 90 -19.51 -0.60 -15.57
N TRP A 91 -19.98 -1.58 -14.82
CA TRP A 91 -20.89 -2.62 -15.26
C TRP A 91 -22.15 -2.58 -14.41
N LYS A 92 -23.28 -2.24 -15.03
CA LYS A 92 -24.59 -2.22 -14.35
C LYS A 92 -25.22 -3.60 -14.38
N THR A 93 -25.54 -4.10 -13.21
CA THR A 93 -26.22 -5.39 -13.04
C THR A 93 -27.70 -5.16 -12.83
N PRO A 94 -28.58 -5.71 -13.69
CA PRO A 94 -30.01 -5.54 -13.53
C PRO A 94 -30.52 -5.99 -12.15
N GLY A 95 -31.26 -5.11 -11.46
CA GLY A 95 -31.82 -5.39 -10.14
C GLY A 95 -30.83 -5.30 -8.96
N ALA A 96 -29.57 -5.00 -9.21
CA ALA A 96 -28.59 -4.84 -8.13
C ALA A 96 -28.93 -3.65 -7.22
N GLN A 97 -28.87 -3.90 -5.91
CA GLN A 97 -29.09 -2.88 -4.88
C GLN A 97 -27.77 -2.36 -4.28
N ARG A 98 -26.65 -2.98 -4.62
CA ARG A 98 -25.31 -2.64 -4.13
C ARG A 98 -24.39 -2.28 -5.27
N THR A 99 -23.48 -1.38 -5.02
CA THR A 99 -22.39 -1.01 -5.92
C THR A 99 -21.06 -1.23 -5.23
N LEU A 100 -20.19 -2.05 -5.84
CA LEU A 100 -18.81 -2.25 -5.41
C LEU A 100 -17.88 -1.56 -6.41
N LEU A 101 -16.91 -0.81 -5.91
CA LEU A 101 -15.85 -0.23 -6.72
C LEU A 101 -14.53 -0.93 -6.41
N PHE A 102 -13.88 -1.41 -7.47
CA PHE A 102 -12.58 -2.08 -7.38
C PHE A 102 -11.48 -1.09 -7.80
N TYR A 103 -10.54 -0.90 -6.89
CA TYR A 103 -9.41 0.01 -7.03
C TYR A 103 -8.11 -0.79 -7.20
N ALA A 104 -7.25 -0.30 -8.07
CA ALA A 104 -5.84 -0.61 -8.17
C ALA A 104 -5.11 0.62 -8.71
N HIS A 105 -3.78 0.67 -8.66
CA HIS A 105 -3.04 1.70 -9.35
C HIS A 105 -2.14 1.14 -10.46
N TYR A 106 -1.74 2.00 -11.40
CA TYR A 106 -0.96 1.55 -12.56
C TYR A 106 0.36 2.32 -12.73
N ASP A 107 0.61 3.33 -11.91
CA ASP A 107 1.93 3.93 -11.80
C ASP A 107 2.86 3.06 -10.94
N GLY A 108 4.11 3.43 -10.83
CA GLY A 108 5.11 2.71 -10.07
C GLY A 108 6.25 3.62 -9.62
N GLN A 109 6.96 3.19 -8.60
CA GLN A 109 8.11 3.89 -8.04
C GLN A 109 9.21 4.12 -9.09
N PRO A 110 9.90 5.27 -9.04
CA PRO A 110 11.13 5.48 -9.81
C PRO A 110 12.13 4.35 -9.55
N THR A 111 12.94 4.03 -10.55
CA THR A 111 13.89 2.93 -10.47
C THR A 111 15.20 3.25 -11.18
N ASP A 112 16.32 2.73 -10.66
CA ASP A 112 17.62 2.74 -11.33
C ASP A 112 17.87 1.39 -12.02
N PRO A 113 17.87 1.31 -13.36
CA PRO A 113 18.09 0.08 -14.09
C PRO A 113 19.41 -0.64 -13.75
N LYS A 114 20.41 0.08 -13.25
CA LYS A 114 21.74 -0.50 -12.88
C LYS A 114 21.69 -1.37 -11.64
N GLN A 115 20.66 -1.23 -10.82
CA GLN A 115 20.47 -2.01 -9.58
C GLN A 115 19.70 -3.32 -9.83
N TRP A 116 19.12 -3.49 -11.03
CA TRP A 116 18.36 -4.69 -11.38
C TRP A 116 19.26 -5.87 -11.75
N THR A 117 18.96 -7.04 -11.23
CA THR A 117 19.77 -8.25 -11.39
C THR A 117 19.44 -8.99 -12.67
N ARG A 118 20.24 -8.80 -13.73
CA ARG A 118 20.10 -9.46 -15.04
C ARG A 118 18.74 -9.27 -15.71
N THR A 119 18.05 -8.16 -15.39
CA THR A 119 16.79 -7.74 -15.98
C THR A 119 16.73 -6.23 -16.01
N LEU A 120 15.80 -5.65 -16.75
CA LEU A 120 15.51 -4.22 -16.71
C LEU A 120 14.10 -3.99 -16.16
N PRO A 121 13.82 -2.81 -15.57
CA PRO A 121 12.55 -2.54 -14.89
C PRO A 121 11.30 -2.82 -15.74
N TRP A 122 11.35 -2.52 -17.02
CA TRP A 122 10.24 -2.67 -17.96
C TRP A 122 10.47 -3.72 -19.05
N GLU A 123 11.33 -4.69 -18.77
CA GLU A 123 11.54 -5.90 -19.58
C GLU A 123 11.14 -7.11 -18.74
N PRO A 124 9.83 -7.43 -18.68
CA PRO A 124 9.35 -8.51 -17.81
C PRO A 124 9.93 -9.86 -18.19
N VAL A 125 10.41 -10.58 -17.19
CA VAL A 125 10.96 -11.94 -17.38
C VAL A 125 10.37 -12.91 -16.37
N PHE A 126 10.29 -14.19 -16.75
CA PHE A 126 9.99 -15.28 -15.83
C PHE A 126 11.26 -15.80 -15.16
N ARG A 127 11.18 -16.03 -13.84
CA ARG A 127 12.16 -16.82 -13.09
C ARG A 127 11.50 -18.00 -12.41
N THR A 128 12.28 -19.07 -12.25
CA THR A 128 11.81 -20.33 -11.64
C THR A 128 11.49 -20.21 -10.16
N ALA A 129 12.08 -19.24 -9.46
CA ALA A 129 11.91 -18.95 -8.03
C ALA A 129 12.35 -17.50 -7.72
N ALA A 130 12.36 -17.12 -6.45
CA ALA A 130 12.98 -15.87 -5.98
C ALA A 130 14.49 -15.84 -6.33
N ILE A 131 15.03 -14.64 -6.62
CA ILE A 131 16.46 -14.47 -6.92
C ILE A 131 17.29 -14.94 -5.71
N GLU A 132 16.86 -14.61 -4.50
CA GLU A 132 17.49 -14.97 -3.23
C GLU A 132 17.50 -16.49 -3.00
N ALA A 133 16.54 -17.20 -3.60
CA ALA A 133 16.47 -18.67 -3.61
C ALA A 133 17.16 -19.32 -4.85
N GLY A 134 17.94 -18.54 -5.61
CA GLY A 134 18.66 -19.02 -6.79
C GLY A 134 17.80 -19.17 -8.05
N GLY A 135 16.66 -18.49 -8.13
CA GLY A 135 15.75 -18.54 -9.28
C GLY A 135 16.42 -18.15 -10.60
N GLN A 136 16.32 -19.02 -11.61
CA GLN A 136 16.91 -18.82 -12.94
C GLN A 136 15.89 -18.24 -13.91
N ILE A 137 16.33 -17.44 -14.88
CA ILE A 137 15.48 -16.95 -15.97
C ILE A 137 15.00 -18.17 -16.79
N VAL A 138 13.70 -18.25 -17.02
CA VAL A 138 13.07 -19.37 -17.76
C VAL A 138 13.28 -19.22 -19.25
N SER A 139 13.24 -17.98 -19.77
CA SER A 139 13.46 -17.67 -21.18
C SER A 139 13.73 -16.18 -21.34
N ASP A 140 14.73 -15.82 -22.14
CA ASP A 140 15.05 -14.42 -22.48
C ASP A 140 14.13 -13.86 -23.59
N ALA A 141 13.36 -14.72 -24.28
CA ALA A 141 12.51 -14.36 -25.42
C ALA A 141 11.01 -14.24 -25.06
N GLY A 142 10.69 -14.04 -23.78
CA GLY A 142 9.32 -14.11 -23.30
C GLY A 142 8.86 -15.56 -23.04
N PRO A 143 7.61 -15.76 -22.60
CA PRO A 143 7.14 -17.07 -22.21
C PRO A 143 7.08 -18.04 -23.41
N PRO A 144 7.73 -19.21 -23.34
CA PRO A 144 7.60 -20.21 -24.39
C PRO A 144 6.15 -20.74 -24.40
N VAL A 145 5.43 -20.49 -25.48
CA VAL A 145 3.99 -20.77 -25.65
C VAL A 145 3.56 -22.23 -25.42
N SER A 146 4.53 -23.16 -25.37
CA SER A 146 4.30 -24.60 -25.25
C SER A 146 4.74 -25.23 -23.93
N THR A 147 5.34 -24.47 -23.02
CA THR A 147 5.81 -25.00 -21.73
C THR A 147 4.68 -24.94 -20.70
N PRO A 148 4.41 -26.02 -19.94
CA PRO A 148 3.48 -25.96 -18.82
C PRO A 148 3.91 -24.90 -17.81
N ILE A 149 2.98 -24.03 -17.42
CA ILE A 149 3.24 -22.95 -16.47
C ILE A 149 3.37 -23.56 -15.06
N ASN A 150 4.49 -23.25 -14.40
CA ASN A 150 4.64 -23.56 -12.99
C ASN A 150 4.11 -22.38 -12.16
N PRO A 151 3.11 -22.56 -11.30
CA PRO A 151 2.54 -21.48 -10.48
C PRO A 151 3.53 -20.89 -9.47
N GLN A 152 4.67 -21.54 -9.22
CA GLN A 152 5.74 -21.00 -8.36
C GLN A 152 6.72 -20.09 -9.11
N TRP A 153 6.65 -20.02 -10.43
CA TRP A 153 7.42 -19.03 -11.18
C TRP A 153 7.03 -17.62 -10.77
N ARG A 154 7.96 -16.70 -10.99
CA ARG A 154 7.78 -15.28 -10.70
C ARG A 154 8.01 -14.45 -11.95
N ILE A 155 7.20 -13.39 -12.10
CA ILE A 155 7.42 -12.33 -13.10
C ILE A 155 8.17 -11.21 -12.41
N TYR A 156 9.32 -10.84 -12.96
CA TYR A 156 10.15 -9.73 -12.50
C TYR A 156 9.99 -8.55 -13.45
N ALA A 157 9.46 -7.45 -12.95
CA ALA A 157 9.38 -6.14 -13.60
C ALA A 157 8.94 -5.10 -12.58
N ARG A 158 9.14 -3.81 -12.84
CA ARG A 158 8.54 -2.73 -12.06
C ARG A 158 7.01 -2.81 -12.16
N SER A 159 6.32 -2.63 -11.05
CA SER A 159 4.87 -2.78 -10.89
C SER A 159 4.31 -4.17 -11.18
N ALA A 160 5.19 -5.20 -11.21
CA ALA A 160 4.73 -6.58 -11.33
C ALA A 160 3.93 -7.05 -10.12
N SER A 161 4.05 -6.40 -8.98
CA SER A 161 3.28 -6.68 -7.77
C SER A 161 2.52 -5.46 -7.28
N ASP A 162 3.06 -4.27 -7.51
CA ASP A 162 2.63 -2.99 -6.99
C ASP A 162 2.42 -1.97 -8.12
N ASP A 163 1.18 -1.82 -8.73
CA ASP A 163 -0.01 -2.65 -8.50
C ASP A 163 -0.67 -3.05 -9.84
N LYS A 164 0.12 -3.14 -10.93
CA LYS A 164 -0.41 -3.65 -12.21
C LYS A 164 -0.95 -5.10 -12.08
N ALA A 165 -0.50 -5.86 -11.07
CA ALA A 165 -1.07 -7.17 -10.75
C ALA A 165 -2.54 -7.06 -10.33
N GLY A 166 -2.89 -6.04 -9.56
CA GLY A 166 -4.26 -5.74 -9.16
C GLY A 166 -5.14 -5.42 -10.36
N VAL A 167 -4.67 -4.54 -11.25
CA VAL A 167 -5.36 -4.24 -12.52
C VAL A 167 -5.64 -5.52 -13.30
N MET A 168 -4.62 -6.37 -13.46
CA MET A 168 -4.72 -7.63 -14.22
C MET A 168 -5.66 -8.62 -13.55
N ALA A 169 -5.57 -8.80 -12.23
CA ALA A 169 -6.40 -9.75 -11.48
C ALA A 169 -7.88 -9.34 -11.49
N ILE A 170 -8.18 -8.06 -11.26
CA ILE A 170 -9.54 -7.51 -11.27
C ILE A 170 -10.18 -7.69 -12.65
N LEU A 171 -9.50 -7.29 -13.71
CA LEU A 171 -10.04 -7.40 -15.08
C LEU A 171 -10.18 -8.86 -15.54
N SER A 172 -9.27 -9.73 -15.13
CA SER A 172 -9.33 -11.17 -15.45
C SER A 172 -10.46 -11.88 -14.69
N ALA A 173 -10.71 -11.50 -13.44
CA ALA A 173 -11.84 -12.00 -12.66
C ALA A 173 -13.17 -11.66 -13.34
N PHE A 174 -13.34 -10.41 -13.75
CA PHE A 174 -14.53 -9.97 -14.48
C PHE A 174 -14.70 -10.72 -15.80
N ALA A 175 -13.62 -10.89 -16.58
CA ALA A 175 -13.67 -11.65 -17.84
C ALA A 175 -14.08 -13.11 -17.62
N ALA A 176 -13.55 -13.76 -16.57
CA ALA A 176 -13.89 -15.14 -16.22
C ALA A 176 -15.37 -15.30 -15.86
N LEU A 177 -15.91 -14.40 -15.03
CA LEU A 177 -17.33 -14.40 -14.66
C LEU A 177 -18.24 -14.26 -15.88
N LYS A 178 -17.94 -13.31 -16.76
CA LYS A 178 -18.67 -13.13 -18.01
C LYS A 178 -18.58 -14.35 -18.92
N ALA A 179 -17.40 -14.88 -19.17
CA ALA A 179 -17.20 -16.00 -20.07
C ALA A 179 -17.88 -17.30 -19.58
N LYS A 180 -18.00 -17.46 -18.24
CA LYS A 180 -18.68 -18.60 -17.62
C LYS A 180 -20.17 -18.36 -17.34
N GLY A 181 -20.72 -17.20 -17.75
CA GLY A 181 -22.13 -16.86 -17.55
C GLY A 181 -22.53 -16.78 -16.08
N ILE A 182 -21.61 -16.39 -15.20
CA ILE A 182 -21.88 -16.26 -13.76
C ILE A 182 -22.50 -14.90 -13.50
N ALA A 183 -23.71 -14.89 -12.91
CA ALA A 183 -24.41 -13.65 -12.59
C ALA A 183 -23.71 -12.86 -11.50
N LEU A 184 -23.64 -11.55 -11.69
CA LEU A 184 -23.21 -10.58 -10.68
C LEU A 184 -24.42 -10.14 -9.85
N ASN A 185 -24.21 -9.89 -8.55
CA ASN A 185 -25.25 -9.44 -7.63
C ASN A 185 -25.17 -7.96 -7.30
N SER A 186 -24.06 -7.32 -7.69
CA SER A 186 -23.79 -5.90 -7.46
C SER A 186 -23.48 -5.20 -8.78
N ASN A 187 -23.69 -3.89 -8.82
CA ASN A 187 -23.04 -3.06 -9.85
C ASN A 187 -21.55 -3.07 -9.56
N ILE A 188 -20.74 -3.17 -10.61
CA ILE A 188 -19.27 -3.19 -10.49
C ILE A 188 -18.71 -1.92 -11.13
N LYS A 189 -17.91 -1.19 -10.39
CA LYS A 189 -17.12 -0.07 -10.88
C LYS A 189 -15.64 -0.41 -10.79
N PHE A 190 -14.88 0.10 -11.73
CA PHE A 190 -13.43 -0.04 -11.80
C PHE A 190 -12.83 1.36 -11.76
N PHE A 191 -11.85 1.56 -10.90
CA PHE A 191 -11.09 2.80 -10.81
C PHE A 191 -9.62 2.46 -10.66
N PHE A 192 -8.83 2.79 -11.69
CA PHE A 192 -7.39 2.55 -11.68
C PHE A 192 -6.66 3.89 -11.68
N GLU A 193 -5.91 4.16 -10.60
CA GLU A 193 -5.20 5.41 -10.36
C GLU A 193 -3.85 5.42 -11.06
N GLY A 194 -3.37 6.60 -11.47
CA GLY A 194 -2.10 6.77 -12.18
C GLY A 194 -1.03 7.54 -11.43
N GLU A 195 -1.21 7.84 -10.13
CA GLU A 195 -0.26 8.62 -9.34
C GLU A 195 -0.23 8.26 -7.84
N GLU A 196 -0.62 7.02 -7.49
CA GLU A 196 -0.63 6.55 -6.10
C GLU A 196 0.76 6.63 -5.47
N GLU A 197 1.75 6.13 -6.18
CA GLU A 197 3.16 6.07 -5.78
C GLU A 197 3.82 7.47 -5.63
N ALA A 198 3.19 8.49 -6.17
CA ALA A 198 3.53 9.90 -5.94
C ALA A 198 2.78 10.52 -4.75
N GLY A 199 1.99 9.73 -4.02
CA GLY A 199 1.17 10.15 -2.88
C GLY A 199 -0.20 10.70 -3.27
N SER A 200 -0.74 10.35 -4.41
CA SER A 200 -2.09 10.71 -4.90
C SER A 200 -2.40 12.21 -4.85
N PRO A 201 -1.53 13.11 -5.30
CA PRO A 201 -1.68 14.55 -5.09
C PRO A 201 -2.95 15.14 -5.69
N HIS A 202 -3.49 14.54 -6.76
CA HIS A 202 -4.68 15.03 -7.44
C HIS A 202 -5.94 14.14 -7.22
N LEU A 203 -5.84 13.08 -6.43
CA LEU A 203 -6.97 12.17 -6.15
C LEU A 203 -8.18 12.93 -5.57
N THR A 204 -7.94 13.89 -4.68
CA THR A 204 -9.01 14.74 -4.12
C THR A 204 -9.75 15.53 -5.20
N GLU A 205 -9.05 16.07 -6.19
CA GLU A 205 -9.66 16.81 -7.31
C GLU A 205 -10.50 15.86 -8.16
N ILE A 206 -9.94 14.71 -8.54
CA ILE A 206 -10.64 13.67 -9.33
C ILE A 206 -11.91 13.23 -8.61
N ILE A 207 -11.83 12.92 -7.32
CA ILE A 207 -12.99 12.46 -6.52
C ILE A 207 -14.06 13.55 -6.45
N LYS A 208 -13.70 14.79 -6.16
CA LYS A 208 -14.68 15.89 -6.08
C LYS A 208 -15.37 16.16 -7.40
N LYS A 209 -14.61 16.18 -8.49
CA LYS A 209 -15.12 16.43 -9.85
C LYS A 209 -16.03 15.31 -10.36
N HIS A 210 -15.73 14.06 -10.01
CA HIS A 210 -16.44 12.88 -10.52
C HIS A 210 -17.21 12.13 -9.42
N LYS A 211 -17.63 12.83 -8.38
CA LYS A 211 -18.25 12.28 -7.17
C LYS A 211 -19.38 11.29 -7.46
N ASP A 212 -20.30 11.65 -8.37
CA ASP A 212 -21.46 10.81 -8.69
C ASP A 212 -21.05 9.51 -9.40
N LEU A 213 -20.02 9.55 -10.24
CA LEU A 213 -19.47 8.36 -10.90
C LEU A 213 -18.78 7.44 -9.89
N LEU A 214 -18.10 8.01 -8.90
CA LEU A 214 -17.29 7.28 -7.94
C LEU A 214 -18.07 6.84 -6.70
N ALA A 215 -19.33 7.29 -6.55
CA ALA A 215 -20.19 6.83 -5.45
C ALA A 215 -20.37 5.31 -5.50
N ALA A 216 -20.09 4.65 -4.40
CA ALA A 216 -20.23 3.20 -4.22
C ALA A 216 -20.47 2.89 -2.74
N ASP A 217 -21.09 1.75 -2.45
CA ASP A 217 -21.29 1.30 -1.07
C ASP A 217 -19.95 0.92 -0.41
N THR A 218 -19.03 0.38 -1.21
CA THR A 218 -17.71 -0.03 -0.73
C THR A 218 -16.67 0.06 -1.86
N TRP A 219 -15.49 0.55 -1.52
CA TRP A 219 -14.30 0.45 -2.34
C TRP A 219 -13.47 -0.75 -1.87
N ILE A 220 -13.22 -1.68 -2.77
CA ILE A 220 -12.31 -2.82 -2.58
C ILE A 220 -10.96 -2.44 -3.16
N ILE A 221 -9.98 -2.27 -2.30
CA ILE A 221 -8.63 -1.81 -2.66
C ILE A 221 -7.76 -3.04 -2.89
N CYS A 222 -7.20 -3.17 -4.09
CA CYS A 222 -6.17 -4.16 -4.38
C CYS A 222 -4.82 -3.47 -4.34
N ASP A 223 -4.16 -3.52 -3.22
CA ASP A 223 -2.83 -2.94 -3.05
C ASP A 223 -2.11 -3.63 -1.89
N GLY A 224 -0.81 -3.88 -2.07
CA GLY A 224 0.06 -4.49 -1.09
C GLY A 224 0.14 -6.03 -1.12
N PRO A 225 0.99 -6.60 -0.24
CA PRO A 225 1.24 -8.02 -0.18
C PRO A 225 0.23 -8.77 0.68
N VAL A 226 0.09 -10.08 0.46
CA VAL A 226 -0.54 -11.01 1.41
C VAL A 226 0.29 -11.09 2.69
N HIS A 227 -0.27 -11.69 3.73
CA HIS A 227 0.43 -11.85 5.01
C HIS A 227 1.75 -12.63 4.87
N GLN A 228 2.73 -12.34 5.71
CA GLN A 228 4.06 -12.97 5.71
C GLN A 228 4.01 -14.50 5.81
N SER A 229 2.95 -15.07 6.39
CA SER A 229 2.71 -16.51 6.38
C SER A 229 2.34 -17.08 5.00
N GLY A 230 2.23 -16.27 3.96
CA GLY A 230 1.71 -16.65 2.65
C GLY A 230 0.18 -16.81 2.61
N ARG A 231 -0.52 -16.61 3.73
CA ARG A 231 -1.99 -16.69 3.80
C ARG A 231 -2.62 -15.43 3.24
N LYS A 232 -3.76 -15.58 2.58
CA LYS A 232 -4.58 -14.43 2.15
C LYS A 232 -4.96 -13.58 3.36
N GLN A 233 -5.11 -12.29 3.13
CA GLN A 233 -5.53 -11.37 4.19
C GLN A 233 -6.60 -10.41 3.71
N VAL A 234 -7.35 -9.88 4.66
CA VAL A 234 -8.25 -8.73 4.49
C VAL A 234 -7.83 -7.66 5.48
N VAL A 235 -7.64 -6.45 4.99
CA VAL A 235 -7.14 -5.31 5.77
C VAL A 235 -8.21 -4.23 5.80
N PHE A 236 -8.59 -3.78 6.99
CA PHE A 236 -9.73 -2.89 7.20
C PHE A 236 -9.34 -1.41 7.31
N GLY A 237 -8.07 -1.08 7.22
CA GLY A 237 -7.60 0.28 7.30
C GLY A 237 -6.12 0.43 6.98
N ALA A 238 -5.70 1.67 6.86
CA ALA A 238 -4.31 2.05 6.67
C ALA A 238 -3.95 3.20 7.60
N ARG A 239 -2.68 3.28 7.96
CA ARG A 239 -2.16 4.40 8.74
C ARG A 239 -2.21 5.68 7.90
N GLY A 240 -2.42 6.81 8.58
CA GLY A 240 -2.17 8.13 8.02
C GLY A 240 -0.68 8.48 8.12
N ASP A 241 -0.30 9.49 7.36
CA ASP A 241 1.08 9.97 7.29
C ASP A 241 1.16 11.49 7.32
N THR A 242 2.19 12.02 7.97
CA THR A 242 2.60 13.41 7.84
C THR A 242 4.06 13.58 8.25
N ASN A 243 4.78 14.42 7.53
CA ASN A 243 6.21 14.64 7.74
C ASN A 243 6.49 16.08 8.17
N VAL A 244 7.45 16.25 9.09
CA VAL A 244 7.82 17.56 9.65
C VAL A 244 9.34 17.73 9.64
N ASP A 245 9.81 18.83 9.03
CA ASP A 245 11.20 19.25 9.10
C ASP A 245 11.41 20.13 10.34
N VAL A 246 12.40 19.79 11.16
CA VAL A 246 12.81 20.57 12.33
C VAL A 246 14.26 20.99 12.16
N LYS A 247 14.55 22.30 12.26
CA LYS A 247 15.90 22.85 12.18
C LYS A 247 16.14 23.78 13.38
N VAL A 248 17.17 23.50 14.17
CA VAL A 248 17.58 24.34 15.30
C VAL A 248 18.80 25.17 14.93
N TYR A 249 18.90 26.35 15.52
CA TYR A 249 19.92 27.35 15.22
C TYR A 249 20.81 27.66 16.42
N ALA A 250 22.11 27.79 16.16
CA ALA A 250 23.11 28.28 17.13
C ALA A 250 23.81 29.53 16.56
N ALA A 251 25.12 29.61 16.58
CA ALA A 251 25.89 30.75 16.10
C ALA A 251 25.64 31.04 14.60
N LYS A 252 25.73 32.32 14.19
CA LYS A 252 25.53 32.72 12.79
C LYS A 252 26.59 32.19 11.81
N ARG A 253 27.76 31.83 12.30
CA ARG A 253 28.86 31.26 11.52
C ARG A 253 29.44 30.06 12.24
N PRO A 254 30.09 29.12 11.54
CA PRO A 254 30.83 28.05 12.18
C PRO A 254 31.92 28.62 13.09
N LEU A 255 32.12 27.99 14.27
CA LEU A 255 33.06 28.42 15.26
C LEU A 255 34.11 27.34 15.49
N HIS A 256 35.39 27.74 15.68
CA HIS A 256 36.46 26.81 16.03
C HIS A 256 36.17 26.19 17.40
N SER A 257 36.02 24.86 17.49
CA SER A 257 35.61 24.17 18.73
C SER A 257 36.61 24.32 19.87
N GLY A 258 37.90 24.45 19.58
CA GLY A 258 38.95 24.69 20.59
C GLY A 258 38.85 26.08 21.25
N HIS A 259 38.36 27.09 20.52
CA HIS A 259 38.21 28.44 21.06
C HIS A 259 36.86 28.69 21.72
N TYR A 260 35.81 28.04 21.23
CA TYR A 260 34.41 28.33 21.60
C TYR A 260 33.70 27.14 22.25
N GLY A 261 34.37 25.96 22.41
CA GLY A 261 33.84 24.85 23.15
C GLY A 261 33.52 25.23 24.60
N ASN A 262 32.54 24.58 25.20
CA ASN A 262 31.98 24.88 26.53
C ASN A 262 31.36 26.29 26.69
N TRP A 263 31.52 27.19 25.70
CA TRP A 263 30.98 28.54 25.74
C TRP A 263 29.82 28.74 24.75
N SER A 264 29.97 28.30 23.51
CA SER A 264 28.90 28.37 22.51
C SER A 264 28.04 27.09 22.53
N PRO A 265 26.69 27.23 22.46
CA PRO A 265 25.84 26.06 22.35
C PRO A 265 26.11 25.34 21.03
N ASN A 266 26.04 24.01 21.08
CA ASN A 266 26.20 23.16 19.89
C ASN A 266 24.80 22.72 19.39
N PRO A 267 24.40 23.04 18.15
CA PRO A 267 23.06 22.74 17.65
C PRO A 267 22.78 21.24 17.52
N ALA A 268 23.81 20.41 17.29
CA ALA A 268 23.65 18.96 17.30
C ALA A 268 23.17 18.45 18.65
N MET A 269 23.78 18.93 19.75
CA MET A 269 23.36 18.58 21.11
C MET A 269 21.98 19.16 21.46
N MET A 270 21.66 20.38 20.98
CA MET A 270 20.35 20.98 21.19
C MET A 270 19.26 20.13 20.56
N LEU A 271 19.42 19.77 19.27
CA LEU A 271 18.46 18.94 18.56
C LEU A 271 18.37 17.51 19.12
N ALA A 272 19.51 16.89 19.44
CA ALA A 272 19.54 15.56 20.03
C ALA A 272 18.74 15.49 21.36
N ARG A 273 18.91 16.50 22.23
CA ARG A 273 18.13 16.60 23.49
C ARG A 273 16.64 16.81 23.23
N LEU A 274 16.28 17.66 22.27
CA LEU A 274 14.90 17.88 21.87
C LEU A 274 14.26 16.59 21.38
N LEU A 275 14.90 15.87 20.47
CA LEU A 275 14.38 14.62 19.93
C LEU A 275 14.29 13.50 20.99
N ALA A 276 15.34 13.36 21.80
CA ALA A 276 15.35 12.36 22.89
C ALA A 276 14.25 12.61 23.92
N SER A 277 13.84 13.86 24.13
CA SER A 277 12.74 14.18 25.05
C SER A 277 11.35 13.81 24.52
N MET A 278 11.20 13.54 23.20
CA MET A 278 9.92 13.22 22.57
C MET A 278 9.47 11.77 22.77
N LYS A 279 10.38 10.89 23.20
CA LYS A 279 10.09 9.46 23.45
C LYS A 279 10.76 9.01 24.75
N ASP A 280 10.15 8.05 25.43
CA ASP A 280 10.76 7.37 26.57
C ASP A 280 11.65 6.20 26.12
N GLU A 281 12.24 5.50 27.09
CA GLU A 281 13.15 4.36 26.85
C GLU A 281 12.47 3.14 26.19
N GLU A 282 11.14 3.04 26.30
CA GLU A 282 10.33 2.00 25.67
C GLU A 282 9.79 2.44 24.30
N GLY A 283 10.20 3.60 23.78
CA GLY A 283 9.80 4.13 22.51
C GLY A 283 8.40 4.80 22.49
N ARG A 284 7.75 4.97 23.65
CA ARG A 284 6.49 5.65 23.77
C ARG A 284 6.66 7.15 23.60
N VAL A 285 5.82 7.79 22.79
CA VAL A 285 5.87 9.25 22.59
C VAL A 285 5.37 9.96 23.84
N THR A 286 6.13 10.96 24.32
CA THR A 286 5.89 11.70 25.56
C THR A 286 5.21 13.05 25.33
N ILE A 287 4.88 13.38 24.09
CA ILE A 287 4.19 14.62 23.72
C ILE A 287 2.77 14.61 24.31
N ASP A 288 2.40 15.67 25.01
CA ASP A 288 1.10 15.80 25.65
C ASP A 288 -0.06 15.62 24.64
N GLY A 289 -1.03 14.79 25.00
CA GLY A 289 -2.19 14.51 24.18
C GLY A 289 -1.94 13.65 22.93
N TRP A 290 -0.74 13.12 22.74
CA TRP A 290 -0.38 12.35 21.53
C TRP A 290 -1.35 11.21 21.23
N TYR A 291 -1.87 10.55 22.26
CA TYR A 291 -2.76 9.39 22.16
C TYR A 291 -4.23 9.71 22.43
N SER A 292 -4.60 10.95 22.75
CA SER A 292 -5.93 11.29 23.28
C SER A 292 -7.06 11.11 22.25
N ASP A 293 -6.76 11.22 20.97
CA ASP A 293 -7.75 11.15 19.90
C ASP A 293 -7.83 9.75 19.25
N VAL A 294 -7.02 8.79 19.74
CA VAL A 294 -7.02 7.43 19.17
C VAL A 294 -8.38 6.78 19.38
N GLU A 295 -9.02 6.39 18.28
CA GLU A 295 -10.22 5.59 18.34
C GLU A 295 -9.88 4.15 18.77
N PRO A 296 -10.43 3.64 19.88
CA PRO A 296 -10.08 2.32 20.38
C PRO A 296 -10.46 1.22 19.39
N LEU A 297 -9.75 0.10 19.46
CA LEU A 297 -10.11 -1.13 18.75
C LEU A 297 -11.35 -1.75 19.40
N GLY A 298 -12.29 -2.20 18.57
CA GLY A 298 -13.44 -2.97 19.01
C GLY A 298 -13.10 -4.45 19.27
N GLU A 299 -14.08 -5.23 19.73
CA GLU A 299 -13.86 -6.65 20.02
C GLU A 299 -13.46 -7.47 18.78
N ALA A 300 -14.02 -7.16 17.62
CA ALA A 300 -13.69 -7.86 16.37
C ALA A 300 -12.23 -7.64 15.97
N GLU A 301 -11.76 -6.39 16.08
CA GLU A 301 -10.38 -6.00 15.79
C GLU A 301 -9.40 -6.63 16.79
N LEU A 302 -9.71 -6.61 18.08
CA LEU A 302 -8.89 -7.25 19.11
C LEU A 302 -8.78 -8.77 18.91
N ARG A 303 -9.90 -9.43 18.56
CA ARG A 303 -9.88 -10.87 18.21
C ARG A 303 -9.04 -11.13 16.97
N ALA A 304 -9.13 -10.29 15.93
CA ALA A 304 -8.35 -10.43 14.72
C ALA A 304 -6.84 -10.38 15.01
N ILE A 305 -6.40 -9.43 15.85
CA ILE A 305 -4.99 -9.32 16.28
C ILE A 305 -4.57 -10.57 17.09
N ALA A 306 -5.42 -11.04 17.99
CA ALA A 306 -5.12 -12.22 18.81
C ALA A 306 -5.00 -13.52 17.98
N ASP A 307 -5.84 -13.65 16.94
CA ASP A 307 -5.90 -14.81 16.03
C ASP A 307 -4.85 -14.78 14.94
N ALA A 308 -4.21 -13.63 14.69
CA ALA A 308 -3.20 -13.48 13.66
C ALA A 308 -1.95 -14.34 13.97
N PRO A 309 -1.29 -14.86 12.94
CA PRO A 309 -0.03 -15.59 13.12
C PRO A 309 1.01 -14.72 13.84
N LYS A 310 1.66 -15.28 14.85
CA LYS A 310 2.69 -14.59 15.64
C LYS A 310 4.04 -14.75 14.95
N TYR A 311 4.56 -13.64 14.42
CA TYR A 311 5.80 -13.61 13.66
C TYR A 311 6.92 -12.77 14.33
N ASP A 312 6.64 -12.15 15.47
CA ASP A 312 7.55 -11.18 16.11
C ASP A 312 8.95 -11.77 16.38
N GLU A 313 9.03 -13.01 16.89
CA GLU A 313 10.33 -13.63 17.18
C GLU A 313 11.11 -14.00 15.91
N GLU A 314 10.43 -14.48 14.88
CA GLU A 314 11.05 -14.76 13.58
C GLU A 314 11.52 -13.46 12.91
N LEU A 315 10.70 -12.42 12.95
CA LEU A 315 11.02 -11.09 12.43
C LEU A 315 12.22 -10.47 13.15
N LYS A 316 12.27 -10.54 14.47
CA LYS A 316 13.45 -10.10 15.26
C LYS A 316 14.72 -10.78 14.80
N LYS A 317 14.65 -12.10 14.57
CA LYS A 317 15.79 -12.88 14.09
C LYS A 317 16.22 -12.47 12.69
N GLN A 318 15.27 -12.34 11.75
CA GLN A 318 15.52 -11.91 10.37
C GLN A 318 16.16 -10.50 10.32
N LEU A 319 15.68 -9.58 11.15
CA LEU A 319 16.18 -8.21 11.24
C LEU A 319 17.44 -8.06 12.12
N GLY A 320 17.93 -9.13 12.77
CA GLY A 320 19.09 -9.08 13.65
C GLY A 320 18.89 -8.26 14.93
N LEU A 321 17.63 -8.10 15.38
CA LEU A 321 17.27 -7.29 16.54
C LEU A 321 17.32 -8.12 17.82
N LYS A 322 18.13 -7.69 18.81
CA LYS A 322 18.13 -8.28 20.16
C LYS A 322 16.94 -7.77 21.00
N ARG A 323 16.55 -6.50 20.80
CA ARG A 323 15.47 -5.81 21.53
C ARG A 323 14.54 -5.12 20.53
N VAL A 324 13.27 -5.06 20.83
CA VAL A 324 12.26 -4.21 20.19
C VAL A 324 11.70 -3.21 21.20
N GLU A 325 11.13 -2.12 20.74
CA GLU A 325 10.40 -1.14 21.55
C GLU A 325 8.95 -1.63 21.80
N GLY A 326 8.18 -0.88 22.58
CA GLY A 326 6.73 -1.09 22.72
C GLY A 326 6.31 -1.89 23.96
N GLY A 327 7.22 -2.13 24.93
CA GLY A 327 6.84 -2.71 26.23
C GLY A 327 6.25 -4.11 26.15
N GLY A 328 6.75 -4.96 25.24
CA GLY A 328 6.33 -6.35 25.08
C GLY A 328 5.07 -6.56 24.22
N LYS A 329 4.53 -5.50 23.61
CA LYS A 329 3.45 -5.63 22.63
C LYS A 329 3.96 -6.17 21.30
N SER A 330 3.11 -6.91 20.59
CA SER A 330 3.38 -7.39 19.24
C SER A 330 3.44 -6.24 18.22
N LEU A 331 4.09 -6.46 17.08
CA LEU A 331 4.09 -5.51 15.97
C LEU A 331 2.67 -5.14 15.53
N MET A 332 1.78 -6.13 15.47
CA MET A 332 0.37 -5.93 15.12
C MET A 332 -0.37 -4.99 16.08
N GLU A 333 -0.11 -5.10 17.40
CA GLU A 333 -0.67 -4.17 18.37
C GLU A 333 -0.09 -2.76 18.21
N LEU A 334 1.22 -2.65 17.95
CA LEU A 334 1.94 -1.38 17.81
C LEU A 334 1.61 -0.64 16.51
N ILE A 335 1.26 -1.32 15.43
CA ILE A 335 0.77 -0.70 14.20
C ILE A 335 -0.52 0.10 14.46
N ASN A 336 -1.35 -0.31 15.42
CA ASN A 336 -2.58 0.38 15.81
C ASN A 336 -2.34 1.50 16.86
N VAL A 337 -1.11 1.96 17.02
CA VAL A 337 -0.71 3.06 17.92
C VAL A 337 0.01 4.13 17.09
N PRO A 338 -0.30 5.44 17.27
CA PRO A 338 0.41 6.48 16.52
C PRO A 338 1.89 6.52 16.93
N SER A 339 2.77 6.66 15.94
CA SER A 339 4.22 6.67 16.17
C SER A 339 4.87 7.95 15.66
N LEU A 340 6.03 8.26 16.23
CA LEU A 340 6.94 9.30 15.77
C LEU A 340 8.28 8.65 15.49
N ASN A 341 8.76 8.80 14.25
CA ASN A 341 10.04 8.30 13.80
C ASN A 341 10.96 9.45 13.38
N ILE A 342 12.27 9.22 13.41
CA ILE A 342 13.28 10.15 12.91
C ILE A 342 13.82 9.57 11.62
N ASN A 343 13.37 10.10 10.47
CA ASN A 343 13.80 9.64 9.15
C ASN A 343 15.22 10.11 8.81
N GLY A 344 15.65 11.23 9.40
CA GLY A 344 16.98 11.76 9.18
C GLY A 344 17.38 12.73 10.28
N PHE A 345 18.68 12.77 10.55
CA PHE A 345 19.31 13.69 11.50
C PHE A 345 20.67 14.11 10.95
N GLY A 346 20.96 15.43 10.96
CA GLY A 346 22.24 15.91 10.44
C GLY A 346 22.70 17.23 11.09
N SER A 347 24.02 17.34 11.31
CA SER A 347 24.67 18.57 11.76
C SER A 347 26.18 18.48 11.54
N GLY A 348 26.76 19.46 10.86
CA GLY A 348 28.17 19.44 10.48
C GLY A 348 28.52 18.31 9.50
N ASP A 349 29.82 18.06 9.35
CA ASP A 349 30.35 17.04 8.47
C ASP A 349 30.84 15.82 9.27
N ILE A 350 30.82 14.63 8.67
CA ILE A 350 31.32 13.37 9.25
C ILE A 350 32.37 12.72 8.37
N GLY A 351 33.09 11.72 8.89
CA GLY A 351 34.14 10.99 8.14
C GLY A 351 35.31 11.90 7.78
N ALA A 352 35.83 11.76 6.58
CA ALA A 352 36.99 12.52 6.08
C ALA A 352 36.78 14.04 5.96
N LEU A 353 35.53 14.49 5.94
CA LEU A 353 35.16 15.91 5.86
C LEU A 353 34.99 16.55 7.24
N ALA A 354 35.03 15.77 8.33
CA ALA A 354 34.89 16.26 9.70
C ALA A 354 35.97 17.29 10.05
N ARG A 355 35.56 18.39 10.66
CA ARG A 355 36.44 19.48 11.09
C ARG A 355 36.22 19.82 12.56
N ASN A 356 37.20 20.41 13.21
CA ASN A 356 37.11 20.89 14.61
C ASN A 356 36.26 22.17 14.69
N VAL A 357 34.94 22.03 14.44
CA VAL A 357 34.01 23.15 14.31
C VAL A 357 32.71 22.89 15.10
N ILE A 358 32.14 23.96 15.67
CA ILE A 358 30.77 23.99 16.16
C ILE A 358 29.90 24.44 14.98
N PRO A 359 28.98 23.63 14.47
CA PRO A 359 28.13 23.99 13.33
C PRO A 359 27.14 25.10 13.70
N THR A 360 26.49 25.67 12.68
CA THR A 360 25.51 26.76 12.87
C THR A 360 24.10 26.22 13.12
N THR A 361 23.81 25.04 12.61
CA THR A 361 22.48 24.41 12.63
C THR A 361 22.55 22.90 12.79
N ALA A 362 21.45 22.33 13.23
CA ALA A 362 21.15 20.90 13.11
C ALA A 362 19.74 20.71 12.61
N SER A 363 19.50 19.68 11.80
CA SER A 363 18.21 19.39 11.17
C SER A 363 17.79 17.95 11.37
N ALA A 364 16.48 17.73 11.49
CA ALA A 364 15.88 16.41 11.49
C ALA A 364 14.62 16.41 10.64
N VAL A 365 14.30 15.23 10.08
CA VAL A 365 13.03 14.94 9.42
C VAL A 365 12.28 13.96 10.30
N LEU A 366 11.08 14.33 10.71
CA LEU A 366 10.21 13.53 11.56
C LEU A 366 9.07 12.97 10.72
N ASP A 367 8.77 11.69 10.91
CA ASP A 367 7.65 10.97 10.31
C ASP A 367 6.64 10.63 11.41
N LEU A 368 5.41 11.10 11.25
CA LEU A 368 4.31 10.87 12.16
C LEU A 368 3.33 9.88 11.49
N ARG A 369 3.31 8.65 11.98
CA ARG A 369 2.32 7.68 11.53
C ARG A 369 1.09 7.74 12.42
N LEU A 370 -0.05 7.96 11.80
CA LEU A 370 -1.34 8.19 12.45
C LEU A 370 -2.20 6.93 12.46
N VAL A 371 -3.12 6.86 13.41
CA VAL A 371 -4.15 5.81 13.47
C VAL A 371 -5.53 6.45 13.51
N LYS A 372 -6.59 5.66 13.31
CA LYS A 372 -7.97 6.18 13.30
C LYS A 372 -8.27 7.03 14.53
N GLY A 373 -8.86 8.22 14.27
CA GLY A 373 -9.15 9.25 15.25
C GLY A 373 -8.10 10.37 15.31
N ASN A 374 -6.85 10.11 14.91
CA ASN A 374 -5.86 11.18 14.79
C ASN A 374 -6.16 12.06 13.57
N ASP A 375 -6.10 13.36 13.76
CA ASP A 375 -6.07 14.36 12.70
C ASP A 375 -4.63 14.83 12.47
N HIS A 376 -4.14 14.78 11.22
CA HIS A 376 -2.74 15.05 10.89
C HIS A 376 -2.32 16.49 11.23
N ASN A 377 -3.21 17.47 11.05
CA ASN A 377 -2.95 18.86 11.42
C ASN A 377 -2.86 19.06 12.95
N ARG A 378 -3.76 18.40 13.69
CA ARG A 378 -3.73 18.45 15.16
C ARG A 378 -2.51 17.75 15.73
N GLN A 379 -2.10 16.65 15.11
CA GLN A 379 -0.92 15.90 15.57
C GLN A 379 0.37 16.69 15.31
N THR A 380 0.48 17.36 14.17
CA THR A 380 1.61 18.27 13.89
C THR A 380 1.58 19.50 14.80
N GLN A 381 0.40 20.03 15.12
CA GLN A 381 0.29 21.14 16.07
C GLN A 381 0.75 20.75 17.49
N ARG A 382 0.42 19.53 17.96
CA ARG A 382 0.93 19.00 19.24
C ARG A 382 2.46 18.92 19.27
N LEU A 383 3.07 18.49 18.16
CA LEU A 383 4.53 18.49 18.04
C LEU A 383 5.11 19.91 18.11
N VAL A 384 4.51 20.87 17.41
CA VAL A 384 4.93 22.29 17.45
C VAL A 384 4.81 22.87 18.86
N ASP A 385 3.69 22.60 19.55
CA ASP A 385 3.45 23.09 20.90
C ASP A 385 4.39 22.43 21.92
N TYR A 386 4.72 21.16 21.71
CA TYR A 386 5.76 20.48 22.50
C TYR A 386 7.12 21.15 22.34
N ILE A 387 7.55 21.46 21.11
CA ILE A 387 8.81 22.15 20.83
C ILE A 387 8.83 23.54 21.52
N LYS A 388 7.72 24.29 21.47
CA LYS A 388 7.57 25.56 22.21
C LYS A 388 7.68 25.34 23.72
N LYS A 389 7.04 24.30 24.28
CA LYS A 389 7.11 23.95 25.70
C LYS A 389 8.53 23.62 26.15
N GLN A 390 9.38 23.11 25.25
CA GLN A 390 10.82 22.90 25.50
C GLN A 390 11.63 24.21 25.45
N GLY A 391 10.97 25.37 25.33
CA GLY A 391 11.59 26.71 25.39
C GLY A 391 12.05 27.25 24.03
N TYR A 392 11.72 26.58 22.93
CA TYR A 392 12.08 27.06 21.59
C TYR A 392 11.13 28.14 21.10
N HIS A 393 11.67 29.22 20.57
CA HIS A 393 10.95 30.15 19.71
C HIS A 393 10.79 29.48 18.33
N VAL A 394 9.55 29.10 17.99
CA VAL A 394 9.24 28.39 16.74
C VAL A 394 8.91 29.39 15.63
N ILE A 395 9.59 29.25 14.51
CA ILE A 395 9.43 30.07 13.29
C ILE A 395 9.28 29.17 12.06
N ASP A 396 8.85 29.73 10.94
CA ASP A 396 8.66 29.05 9.64
C ASP A 396 9.70 29.44 8.57
N ARG A 397 10.61 30.36 8.90
CA ARG A 397 11.64 30.93 8.03
C ARG A 397 13.03 30.93 8.70
N GLU A 398 14.03 31.52 8.07
CA GLU A 398 15.32 31.77 8.72
C GLU A 398 15.20 32.87 9.77
N PRO A 399 15.87 32.73 10.94
CA PRO A 399 15.78 33.70 12.04
C PRO A 399 16.46 35.02 11.70
N THR A 400 15.82 36.11 12.07
CA THR A 400 16.40 37.45 12.01
C THR A 400 17.43 37.69 13.10
N ASP A 401 18.23 38.75 12.98
CA ASP A 401 19.19 39.17 14.00
C ASP A 401 18.52 39.59 15.32
N ALA A 402 17.34 40.21 15.24
CA ALA A 402 16.54 40.55 16.38
C ALA A 402 16.06 39.34 17.15
N GLU A 403 15.55 38.31 16.45
CA GLU A 403 15.12 37.05 17.07
C GLU A 403 16.30 36.32 17.73
N ARG A 404 17.46 36.27 17.06
CA ARG A 404 18.68 35.67 17.65
C ARG A 404 19.16 36.41 18.89
N ALA A 405 18.95 37.71 18.99
CA ALA A 405 19.28 38.50 20.17
C ALA A 405 18.26 38.33 21.31
N GLN A 406 17.01 38.01 20.95
CA GLN A 406 15.90 37.93 21.93
C GLN A 406 15.72 36.50 22.48
N TYR A 407 15.89 35.45 21.62
CA TYR A 407 15.55 34.08 22.01
C TYR A 407 16.81 33.18 22.08
N PRO A 408 17.02 32.51 23.22
CA PRO A 408 18.18 31.62 23.39
C PRO A 408 18.06 30.31 22.61
N LEU A 409 16.83 29.86 22.33
CA LEU A 409 16.51 28.63 21.59
C LEU A 409 15.56 28.99 20.44
N ILE A 410 15.98 28.72 19.22
CA ILE A 410 15.18 28.98 18.02
C ILE A 410 15.08 27.69 17.20
N ALA A 411 13.87 27.34 16.78
CA ALA A 411 13.62 26.23 15.87
C ALA A 411 12.74 26.68 14.71
N ARG A 412 13.14 26.33 13.49
CA ARG A 412 12.26 26.35 12.35
C ARG A 412 11.56 25.01 12.25
N VAL A 413 10.23 25.04 12.16
CA VAL A 413 9.39 23.85 12.00
C VAL A 413 8.56 24.04 10.73
N ASN A 414 8.70 23.11 9.80
CA ASN A 414 8.00 23.13 8.53
C ASN A 414 7.25 21.80 8.32
N VAL A 415 5.93 21.87 8.30
CA VAL A 415 5.07 20.72 7.97
C VAL A 415 5.08 20.53 6.47
N ARG A 416 5.48 19.35 6.01
CA ARG A 416 5.47 19.04 4.58
C ARG A 416 4.03 18.90 4.07
N PRO A 417 3.73 19.35 2.85
CA PRO A 417 2.42 19.14 2.25
C PRO A 417 2.16 17.65 1.97
N GLY A 418 0.90 17.26 1.78
CA GLY A 418 0.51 15.90 1.41
C GLY A 418 0.19 14.99 2.59
N GLY A 419 0.15 15.51 3.84
CA GLY A 419 -0.31 14.73 4.99
C GLY A 419 -1.80 14.35 4.89
N TYR A 420 -2.16 13.15 5.38
CA TYR A 420 -3.53 12.65 5.42
C TYR A 420 -3.81 11.80 6.66
N ASN A 421 -5.11 11.66 6.99
CA ASN A 421 -5.55 10.92 8.15
C ASN A 421 -5.51 9.42 7.92
N ALA A 422 -5.48 8.65 9.01
CA ALA A 422 -5.69 7.22 8.96
C ALA A 422 -7.16 6.89 8.70
N GLU A 423 -7.41 5.76 8.08
CA GLU A 423 -8.75 5.18 7.95
C GLU A 423 -8.81 3.76 8.51
N ARG A 424 -9.95 3.41 9.10
CA ARG A 424 -10.25 2.06 9.55
C ARG A 424 -11.75 1.79 9.46
N THR A 425 -12.13 0.87 8.59
CA THR A 425 -13.49 0.36 8.48
C THR A 425 -13.76 -0.65 9.60
N ARG A 426 -14.92 -0.59 10.22
CA ARG A 426 -15.34 -1.57 11.23
C ARG A 426 -15.48 -2.96 10.63
N MET A 427 -14.91 -3.95 11.30
CA MET A 427 -14.87 -5.33 10.82
C MET A 427 -16.22 -6.07 10.98
N ASP A 428 -17.13 -5.54 11.82
CA ASP A 428 -18.45 -6.10 12.10
C ASP A 428 -19.58 -5.58 11.19
N LEU A 429 -19.27 -4.72 10.22
CA LEU A 429 -20.26 -4.27 9.23
C LEU A 429 -20.71 -5.44 8.34
N PRO A 430 -21.98 -5.47 7.90
CA PRO A 430 -22.47 -6.54 7.00
C PRO A 430 -21.59 -6.72 5.76
N ILE A 431 -21.10 -5.63 5.15
CA ILE A 431 -20.22 -5.70 3.99
C ILE A 431 -18.83 -6.23 4.36
N SER A 432 -18.31 -5.88 5.55
CA SER A 432 -17.03 -6.41 6.04
C SER A 432 -17.10 -7.93 6.21
N VAL A 433 -18.17 -8.43 6.81
CA VAL A 433 -18.42 -9.87 6.97
C VAL A 433 -18.53 -10.56 5.61
N ALA A 434 -19.29 -9.99 4.67
CA ALA A 434 -19.43 -10.54 3.33
C ALA A 434 -18.10 -10.60 2.56
N VAL A 435 -17.23 -9.59 2.70
CA VAL A 435 -15.89 -9.59 2.12
C VAL A 435 -15.00 -10.66 2.75
N ILE A 436 -15.03 -10.80 4.10
CA ILE A 436 -14.29 -11.86 4.81
C ILE A 436 -14.72 -13.25 4.30
N GLU A 437 -16.02 -13.51 4.22
CA GLU A 437 -16.56 -14.78 3.74
C GLU A 437 -16.19 -15.06 2.28
N ALA A 438 -16.27 -14.05 1.42
CA ALA A 438 -15.88 -14.17 0.01
C ALA A 438 -14.39 -14.52 -0.14
N VAL A 439 -13.49 -13.85 0.55
CA VAL A 439 -12.05 -14.15 0.52
C VAL A 439 -11.77 -15.51 1.14
N GLN A 440 -12.38 -15.83 2.29
CA GLN A 440 -12.22 -17.14 2.95
C GLN A 440 -12.67 -18.29 2.05
N SER A 441 -13.72 -18.11 1.23
CA SER A 441 -14.21 -19.16 0.32
C SER A 441 -13.18 -19.55 -0.75
N THR A 442 -12.18 -18.71 -1.00
CA THR A 442 -11.10 -18.93 -1.99
C THR A 442 -9.79 -19.40 -1.36
N ALA A 443 -9.75 -19.57 -0.04
CA ALA A 443 -8.53 -19.92 0.70
C ALA A 443 -8.69 -21.30 1.36
N PRO A 444 -7.66 -22.18 1.29
CA PRO A 444 -7.72 -23.47 2.00
C PRO A 444 -7.53 -23.30 3.51
N ASP A 445 -6.79 -22.27 3.93
CA ASP A 445 -6.49 -21.97 5.32
C ASP A 445 -7.29 -20.77 5.81
N LYS A 446 -7.41 -20.63 7.14
CA LYS A 446 -8.01 -19.43 7.75
C LYS A 446 -7.24 -18.19 7.29
N ILE A 447 -7.94 -17.22 6.68
CA ILE A 447 -7.35 -15.96 6.25
C ILE A 447 -6.93 -15.11 7.45
N VAL A 448 -6.01 -14.15 7.21
CA VAL A 448 -5.57 -13.20 8.23
C VAL A 448 -6.40 -11.94 8.13
N LEU A 449 -6.89 -11.47 9.26
CA LEU A 449 -7.66 -10.22 9.34
C LEU A 449 -6.82 -9.17 10.05
N LEU A 450 -6.63 -8.02 9.41
CA LEU A 450 -5.86 -6.91 9.97
C LEU A 450 -6.75 -5.67 10.14
N PRO A 451 -6.88 -5.13 11.36
CA PRO A 451 -7.60 -3.87 11.57
C PRO A 451 -6.98 -2.71 10.79
N THR A 452 -5.65 -2.67 10.72
CA THR A 452 -4.89 -1.60 10.06
C THR A 452 -3.61 -2.19 9.44
N SER A 453 -3.24 -1.76 8.23
CA SER A 453 -1.93 -2.05 7.64
C SER A 453 -0.84 -1.17 8.27
N GLY A 454 0.41 -1.66 8.27
CA GLY A 454 1.57 -0.89 8.71
C GLY A 454 1.96 0.22 7.71
N GLY A 455 1.72 -0.02 6.42
CA GLY A 455 1.86 0.99 5.37
C GLY A 455 0.76 2.04 5.42
N SER A 456 0.97 3.15 4.74
CA SER A 456 0.01 4.25 4.64
C SER A 456 -0.57 4.30 3.23
N LEU A 457 -1.88 4.41 3.15
CA LEU A 457 -2.65 4.63 1.92
C LEU A 457 -3.59 5.81 2.16
N PRO A 458 -3.86 6.65 1.15
CA PRO A 458 -4.69 7.85 1.31
C PRO A 458 -6.20 7.53 1.38
N LEU A 459 -6.57 6.46 2.09
CA LEU A 459 -7.95 5.97 2.19
C LEU A 459 -8.92 7.00 2.76
N SER A 460 -8.44 7.87 3.68
CA SER A 460 -9.25 8.96 4.23
C SER A 460 -9.71 9.95 3.15
N ILE A 461 -8.92 10.16 2.09
CA ILE A 461 -9.33 11.01 0.96
C ILE A 461 -10.60 10.45 0.32
N ILE A 462 -10.69 9.12 0.18
CA ILE A 462 -11.88 8.45 -0.37
C ILE A 462 -13.05 8.56 0.60
N THR A 463 -12.86 8.15 1.86
CA THR A 463 -13.96 8.03 2.83
C THR A 463 -14.54 9.37 3.24
N GLU A 464 -13.71 10.39 3.43
CA GLU A 464 -14.14 11.75 3.80
C GLU A 464 -14.92 12.46 2.68
N ASN A 465 -14.55 12.24 1.41
CA ASN A 465 -15.20 12.88 0.27
C ASN A 465 -16.45 12.12 -0.23
N LEU A 466 -16.46 10.79 -0.17
CA LEU A 466 -17.53 9.95 -0.72
C LEU A 466 -18.45 9.35 0.33
N ARG A 467 -18.11 9.40 1.62
CA ARG A 467 -18.85 8.76 2.72
C ARG A 467 -19.08 7.26 2.48
N THR A 468 -18.08 6.59 1.94
CA THR A 468 -18.04 5.16 1.66
C THR A 468 -17.09 4.44 2.61
N VAL A 469 -17.09 3.13 2.63
CA VAL A 469 -16.09 2.35 3.36
C VAL A 469 -15.06 1.78 2.40
N THR A 470 -13.84 1.57 2.88
CA THR A 470 -12.74 0.95 2.13
C THR A 470 -12.30 -0.34 2.81
N ILE A 471 -12.07 -1.38 2.04
CA ILE A 471 -11.55 -2.67 2.52
C ILE A 471 -10.46 -3.11 1.55
N SER A 472 -9.25 -3.35 2.05
CA SER A 472 -8.14 -3.79 1.20
C SER A 472 -8.04 -5.31 1.15
N VAL A 473 -7.88 -5.84 -0.05
CA VAL A 473 -7.69 -7.27 -0.33
C VAL A 473 -6.46 -7.42 -1.22
N PRO A 474 -5.26 -7.41 -0.63
CA PRO A 474 -4.01 -7.49 -1.35
C PRO A 474 -3.75 -8.90 -1.90
N ILE A 475 -2.98 -8.98 -2.99
CA ILE A 475 -2.70 -10.25 -3.67
C ILE A 475 -1.22 -10.56 -3.86
N ALA A 476 -0.34 -9.57 -3.82
CA ALA A 476 1.08 -9.76 -4.07
C ALA A 476 1.72 -10.72 -3.04
N ASN A 477 2.76 -11.45 -3.42
CA ASN A 477 3.52 -12.24 -2.45
C ASN A 477 4.24 -11.30 -1.46
N TYR A 478 4.41 -11.71 -0.21
CA TYR A 478 5.00 -10.87 0.84
C TYR A 478 6.47 -10.48 0.56
N ASP A 479 7.19 -11.33 -0.20
CA ASP A 479 8.59 -11.18 -0.60
C ASP A 479 8.73 -10.65 -2.04
N ASN A 480 7.91 -9.65 -2.39
CA ASN A 480 7.77 -9.12 -3.75
C ASN A 480 8.75 -8.02 -4.12
N ASN A 481 9.52 -7.49 -3.16
CA ASN A 481 10.45 -6.35 -3.34
C ASN A 481 9.78 -5.08 -3.87
N GLN A 482 8.50 -4.82 -3.51
CA GLN A 482 7.85 -3.55 -3.86
C GLN A 482 8.70 -2.36 -3.41
N HIS A 483 8.67 -1.25 -4.14
CA HIS A 483 9.47 -0.03 -3.96
C HIS A 483 11.00 -0.23 -4.10
N ALA A 484 11.49 -1.46 -4.28
CA ALA A 484 12.89 -1.76 -4.50
C ALA A 484 13.15 -2.28 -5.92
N GLU A 485 14.43 -2.54 -6.24
CA GLU A 485 14.82 -3.28 -7.43
C GLU A 485 14.42 -4.76 -7.34
N ASN A 486 14.30 -5.39 -8.50
CA ASN A 486 13.88 -6.80 -8.61
C ASN A 486 12.47 -7.07 -8.06
N GLU A 487 11.59 -6.09 -8.15
CA GLU A 487 10.17 -6.28 -7.85
C GLU A 487 9.59 -7.45 -8.65
N ASN A 488 8.73 -8.24 -7.99
CA ASN A 488 8.23 -9.45 -8.63
C ASN A 488 6.88 -9.92 -8.08
N ILE A 489 6.11 -10.62 -8.91
CA ILE A 489 4.94 -11.36 -8.48
C ILE A 489 5.10 -12.85 -8.73
N ARG A 490 4.76 -13.68 -7.74
CA ARG A 490 4.62 -15.12 -7.91
C ARG A 490 3.31 -15.42 -8.64
N LEU A 491 3.36 -16.27 -9.67
CA LEU A 491 2.17 -16.58 -10.49
C LEU A 491 1.00 -17.13 -9.68
N GLN A 492 1.27 -17.98 -8.67
CA GLN A 492 0.20 -18.46 -7.79
C GLN A 492 -0.57 -17.31 -7.14
N ASN A 493 0.12 -16.24 -6.73
CA ASN A 493 -0.52 -15.07 -6.12
C ASN A 493 -1.43 -14.32 -7.11
N LEU A 494 -0.99 -14.16 -8.36
CA LEU A 494 -1.81 -13.59 -9.42
C LEU A 494 -3.06 -14.45 -9.68
N TRP A 495 -2.89 -15.78 -9.76
CA TRP A 495 -4.01 -16.72 -9.95
C TRP A 495 -4.98 -16.71 -8.79
N ASP A 496 -4.49 -16.70 -7.56
CA ASP A 496 -5.29 -16.57 -6.34
C ASP A 496 -6.03 -15.25 -6.28
N GLY A 497 -5.41 -14.15 -6.76
CA GLY A 497 -6.03 -12.84 -6.91
C GLY A 497 -7.25 -12.87 -7.83
N ILE A 498 -7.13 -13.51 -9.01
CA ILE A 498 -8.25 -13.64 -9.96
C ILE A 498 -9.43 -14.37 -9.31
N GLU A 499 -9.18 -15.48 -8.62
CA GLU A 499 -10.21 -16.26 -7.94
C GLU A 499 -10.85 -15.44 -6.79
N THR A 500 -10.05 -14.69 -6.05
CA THR A 500 -10.49 -13.83 -4.95
C THR A 500 -11.38 -12.69 -5.43
N PHE A 501 -10.95 -11.95 -6.48
CA PHE A 501 -11.76 -10.86 -7.01
C PHE A 501 -13.05 -11.36 -7.67
N ALA A 502 -13.04 -12.54 -8.28
CA ALA A 502 -14.26 -13.14 -8.79
C ALA A 502 -15.26 -13.47 -7.66
N ALA A 503 -14.78 -13.98 -6.51
CA ALA A 503 -15.63 -14.20 -5.34
C ALA A 503 -16.19 -12.88 -4.79
N LEU A 504 -15.36 -11.83 -4.71
CA LEU A 504 -15.78 -10.49 -4.27
C LEU A 504 -16.84 -9.88 -5.20
N MET A 505 -16.71 -10.01 -6.50
CA MET A 505 -17.70 -9.52 -7.48
C MET A 505 -19.03 -10.27 -7.41
N THR A 506 -19.08 -11.45 -6.78
CA THR A 506 -20.30 -12.29 -6.65
C THR A 506 -20.89 -12.29 -5.24
N ILE A 507 -20.45 -11.41 -4.34
CA ILE A 507 -21.04 -11.21 -3.00
C ILE A 507 -22.56 -10.99 -3.12
N LYS A 508 -23.32 -11.72 -2.27
CA LYS A 508 -24.79 -11.63 -2.21
C LYS A 508 -25.25 -10.50 -1.28
#